data_dbfffa9f8a8c78c4d07d011f0fc7dd50
#
_entry.id   dbfffa9f8a8c78c4d07d011f0fc7dd50
#
_cell.length_a   1.000
_cell.length_b   1.000
_cell.length_c   1.000
_cell.angle_alpha   90.00
_cell.angle_beta   90.00
_cell.angle_gamma   90.00
#
_symmetry.space_group_name_H-M   'P 1'
#
loop_
_entity.id
_entity.type
_entity.pdbx_description
1 polymer ?
#
loop_
_entity_poly.entity_id
_entity_poly.type
_entity_poly.pdbx_seq_one_letter_code
_entity_poly.pdbx_strand_id
1 'polypeptide(L)'
;MTAAGATTPVAESSAAAVFRNRPFLLLWLSQLATQVGGNMVLYGLTVLVYGSTDSNSAVSILILTFLAPAVIFSALAGVYVDRFDRRLVLVATNLIRAALFVALAVFDANILLVFVLNTLVSVATTFFAPAELSMIPIVVPRRQLTAATGIFTLTLNAAFAIGFTVLGPLVVSVFSPTILIVVVAVLYLVAAGFCWTLPPAPPGTMPHDAALHEAEEAVGSFVQQFREGIAYVRAHPIVRWALLYLGIAASIVGILGVLGPGFAEEVLGLTEKDFVVVVLPLGVGVVTGALVVARVQGMIARRRLIEIGLIVLGVCLVLLSIAAPIAEFVGRVDSAAPGPDLSRFVSVLTVVVAIAFVAGIAYAAVAIPAQTELQEEIPQAVRGRVFGILNMLVSVGSLLPIVIVGPISDTLGTMPVILFAATVILLVGILSVIRRGRAAVFDEVEPVEADASVAPAGRSDPGTTPGPSPDEP
;
A
#
# COMPACT_ATOMS: atom_id res chain seq x y z
N MET A 1 -55.27 17.46 -4.39
CA MET A 1 -54.41 16.38 -4.90
C MET A 1 -53.02 16.71 -4.41
N THR A 2 -52.64 16.13 -3.30
CA THR A 2 -51.36 16.31 -2.61
C THR A 2 -50.33 15.37 -3.24
N ALA A 3 -49.28 15.94 -3.85
CA ALA A 3 -48.11 15.19 -4.32
C ALA A 3 -47.37 14.61 -3.11
N ALA A 4 -47.42 13.31 -2.94
CA ALA A 4 -46.62 12.57 -1.99
C ALA A 4 -45.16 12.68 -2.43
N GLY A 5 -44.33 13.40 -1.67
CA GLY A 5 -42.88 13.48 -1.86
C GLY A 5 -42.27 12.09 -1.70
N ALA A 6 -41.76 11.57 -2.79
CA ALA A 6 -40.93 10.36 -2.79
C ALA A 6 -39.60 10.68 -2.08
N THR A 7 -39.56 10.41 -0.79
CA THR A 7 -38.30 10.30 -0.03
C THR A 7 -37.62 9.02 -0.48
N THR A 8 -36.82 9.07 -1.50
CA THR A 8 -35.99 8.00 -2.00
C THR A 8 -34.64 7.92 -1.30
N PRO A 9 -34.04 6.82 -1.30
CA PRO A 9 -33.47 6.02 -0.23
C PRO A 9 -31.96 6.24 -0.16
N VAL A 10 -31.50 7.10 0.73
CA VAL A 10 -30.11 7.13 1.19
C VAL A 10 -29.71 5.85 1.94
N ALA A 11 -30.71 5.10 2.41
CA ALA A 11 -30.50 3.85 3.15
C ALA A 11 -30.03 2.65 2.29
N GLU A 12 -30.23 2.66 0.97
CA GLU A 12 -29.89 1.52 0.12
C GLU A 12 -28.45 1.52 -0.41
N SER A 13 -27.71 2.61 -0.26
CA SER A 13 -26.28 2.74 -0.63
C SER A 13 -25.32 2.57 0.57
N SER A 14 -25.84 2.23 1.74
CA SER A 14 -25.03 2.09 2.96
C SER A 14 -24.16 0.82 2.91
N ALA A 15 -22.98 0.85 3.53
CA ALA A 15 -22.11 -0.33 3.69
C ALA A 15 -22.87 -1.54 4.29
N ALA A 16 -23.80 -1.29 5.23
CA ALA A 16 -24.63 -2.32 5.84
C ALA A 16 -25.55 -3.02 4.82
N ALA A 17 -26.04 -2.29 3.81
CA ALA A 17 -26.87 -2.88 2.76
C ALA A 17 -26.06 -3.82 1.84
N VAL A 18 -24.79 -3.49 1.60
CA VAL A 18 -23.88 -4.31 0.79
C VAL A 18 -23.60 -5.65 1.49
N PHE A 19 -23.36 -5.66 2.80
CA PHE A 19 -23.12 -6.90 3.57
C PHE A 19 -24.35 -7.81 3.69
N ARG A 20 -25.58 -7.31 3.46
CA ARG A 20 -26.78 -8.13 3.38
C ARG A 20 -26.86 -8.94 2.08
N ASN A 21 -26.09 -8.60 1.09
CA ASN A 21 -25.96 -9.35 -0.15
C ASN A 21 -25.06 -10.58 0.08
N ARG A 22 -25.64 -11.77 0.15
CA ARG A 22 -24.91 -13.02 0.45
C ARG A 22 -23.78 -13.32 -0.54
N PRO A 23 -23.94 -13.22 -1.88
CA PRO A 23 -22.84 -13.37 -2.83
C PRO A 23 -21.67 -12.40 -2.56
N PHE A 24 -21.96 -11.14 -2.29
CA PHE A 24 -20.92 -10.17 -1.94
C PHE A 24 -20.22 -10.53 -0.63
N LEU A 25 -20.97 -10.92 0.41
CA LEU A 25 -20.39 -11.31 1.69
C LEU A 25 -19.42 -12.49 1.54
N LEU A 26 -19.77 -13.50 0.73
CA LEU A 26 -18.92 -14.66 0.48
C LEU A 26 -17.65 -14.29 -0.31
N LEU A 27 -17.79 -13.42 -1.31
CA LEU A 27 -16.64 -12.89 -2.04
C LEU A 27 -15.72 -12.07 -1.12
N TRP A 28 -16.29 -11.20 -0.28
CA TRP A 28 -15.55 -10.41 0.69
C TRP A 28 -14.86 -11.27 1.77
N LEU A 29 -15.50 -12.32 2.28
CA LEU A 29 -14.88 -13.25 3.23
C LEU A 29 -13.73 -14.03 2.58
N SER A 30 -13.87 -14.40 1.30
CA SER A 30 -12.77 -15.00 0.54
C SER A 30 -11.58 -14.02 0.43
N GLN A 31 -11.85 -12.75 0.07
CA GLN A 31 -10.82 -11.71 0.05
C GLN A 31 -10.14 -11.54 1.42
N LEU A 32 -10.93 -11.41 2.48
CA LEU A 32 -10.39 -11.25 3.83
C LEU A 32 -9.45 -12.41 4.21
N ALA A 33 -9.88 -13.64 3.98
CA ALA A 33 -9.07 -14.83 4.28
C ALA A 33 -7.77 -14.86 3.46
N THR A 34 -7.84 -14.59 2.15
CA THR A 34 -6.66 -14.62 1.27
C THR A 34 -5.71 -13.45 1.51
N GLN A 35 -6.22 -12.25 1.78
CA GLN A 35 -5.39 -11.08 2.04
C GLN A 35 -4.72 -11.15 3.42
N VAL A 36 -5.45 -11.55 4.46
CA VAL A 36 -4.85 -11.79 5.78
C VAL A 36 -3.83 -12.92 5.70
N GLY A 37 -4.18 -14.05 5.08
CA GLY A 37 -3.27 -15.19 4.91
C GLY A 37 -2.01 -14.83 4.13
N GLY A 38 -2.14 -14.12 3.00
CA GLY A 38 -1.01 -13.68 2.18
C GLY A 38 -0.05 -12.74 2.93
N ASN A 39 -0.60 -11.82 3.74
CA ASN A 39 0.24 -10.94 4.56
C ASN A 39 0.87 -11.67 5.76
N MET A 40 0.17 -12.63 6.38
CA MET A 40 0.74 -13.49 7.42
C MET A 40 1.94 -14.29 6.88
N VAL A 41 1.78 -14.92 5.71
CA VAL A 41 2.84 -15.76 5.14
C VAL A 41 4.06 -14.95 4.72
N LEU A 42 3.89 -13.70 4.29
CA LEU A 42 5.01 -12.82 4.00
C LEU A 42 5.91 -12.65 5.23
N TYR A 43 5.33 -12.43 6.42
CA TYR A 43 6.07 -12.39 7.68
C TYR A 43 6.73 -13.74 7.99
N GLY A 44 5.97 -14.83 7.95
CA GLY A 44 6.46 -16.16 8.29
C GLY A 44 7.60 -16.65 7.39
N LEU A 45 7.51 -16.41 6.07
CA LEU A 45 8.58 -16.74 5.13
C LEU A 45 9.83 -15.87 5.31
N THR A 46 9.66 -14.60 5.66
CA THR A 46 10.79 -13.70 5.97
C THR A 46 11.60 -14.26 7.15
N VAL A 47 10.92 -14.62 8.24
CA VAL A 47 11.57 -15.24 9.42
C VAL A 47 12.20 -16.60 9.07
N LEU A 48 11.50 -17.44 8.32
CA LEU A 48 11.99 -18.77 7.92
C LEU A 48 13.24 -18.68 7.05
N VAL A 49 13.24 -17.81 6.04
CA VAL A 49 14.36 -17.67 5.11
C VAL A 49 15.56 -17.05 5.81
N TYR A 50 15.36 -15.98 6.59
CA TYR A 50 16.46 -15.38 7.35
C TYR A 50 17.04 -16.39 8.36
N GLY A 51 16.22 -17.02 9.19
CA GLY A 51 16.68 -17.99 10.20
C GLY A 51 17.34 -19.27 9.62
N SER A 52 17.16 -19.52 8.30
CA SER A 52 17.82 -20.66 7.62
C SER A 52 19.09 -20.25 6.87
N THR A 53 19.29 -18.96 6.58
CA THR A 53 20.37 -18.49 5.69
C THR A 53 21.28 -17.43 6.32
N ASP A 54 20.85 -16.81 7.43
CA ASP A 54 21.49 -15.63 8.04
C ASP A 54 21.81 -14.53 7.01
N SER A 55 20.91 -14.34 6.00
CA SER A 55 21.16 -13.47 4.86
C SER A 55 19.97 -12.57 4.53
N ASN A 56 20.16 -11.28 4.59
CA ASN A 56 19.22 -10.28 4.12
C ASN A 56 19.07 -10.33 2.58
N SER A 57 20.10 -10.78 1.85
CA SER A 57 20.00 -11.02 0.40
C SER A 57 18.99 -12.12 0.08
N ALA A 58 18.96 -13.19 0.86
CA ALA A 58 17.98 -14.27 0.68
C ALA A 58 16.56 -13.76 0.92
N VAL A 59 16.35 -12.90 1.91
CA VAL A 59 15.04 -12.24 2.16
C VAL A 59 14.68 -11.30 1.01
N SER A 60 15.63 -10.54 0.47
CA SER A 60 15.41 -9.72 -0.73
C SER A 60 14.96 -10.55 -1.92
N ILE A 61 15.61 -11.70 -2.17
CA ILE A 61 15.23 -12.64 -3.23
C ILE A 61 13.83 -13.19 -2.97
N LEU A 62 13.49 -13.55 -1.72
CA LEU A 62 12.14 -13.99 -1.36
C LEU A 62 11.07 -12.98 -1.76
N ILE A 63 11.27 -11.71 -1.40
CA ILE A 63 10.33 -10.64 -1.75
C ILE A 63 10.26 -10.44 -3.27
N LEU A 64 11.39 -10.55 -3.97
CA LEU A 64 11.44 -10.51 -5.43
C LEU A 64 10.67 -11.65 -6.08
N THR A 65 10.79 -12.88 -5.57
CA THR A 65 10.04 -14.04 -6.09
C THR A 65 8.53 -13.87 -5.95
N PHE A 66 8.08 -12.99 -5.04
CA PHE A 66 6.68 -12.62 -4.91
C PHE A 66 6.29 -11.44 -5.82
N LEU A 67 7.08 -10.38 -5.87
CA LEU A 67 6.73 -9.14 -6.58
C LEU A 67 6.99 -9.22 -8.09
N ALA A 68 8.09 -9.83 -8.53
CA ALA A 68 8.45 -9.86 -9.95
C ALA A 68 7.44 -10.60 -10.83
N PRO A 69 6.92 -11.80 -10.46
CA PRO A 69 5.89 -12.46 -11.24
C PRO A 69 4.59 -11.65 -11.33
N ALA A 70 4.21 -10.95 -10.25
CA ALA A 70 3.03 -10.10 -10.23
C ALA A 70 3.13 -8.97 -11.27
N VAL A 71 4.30 -8.35 -11.42
CA VAL A 71 4.55 -7.32 -12.42
C VAL A 71 4.56 -7.91 -13.83
N ILE A 72 5.30 -9.01 -14.05
CA ILE A 72 5.50 -9.62 -15.37
C ILE A 72 4.18 -10.18 -15.94
N PHE A 73 3.40 -10.89 -15.12
CA PHE A 73 2.21 -11.60 -15.55
C PHE A 73 0.91 -10.81 -15.41
N SER A 74 0.91 -9.62 -14.81
CA SER A 74 -0.32 -8.83 -14.56
C SER A 74 -1.11 -8.52 -15.82
N ALA A 75 -0.45 -8.12 -16.91
CA ALA A 75 -1.10 -7.81 -18.16
C ALA A 75 -1.71 -9.07 -18.83
N LEU A 76 -0.98 -10.19 -18.79
CA LEU A 76 -1.45 -11.48 -19.31
C LEU A 76 -2.63 -12.00 -18.51
N ALA A 77 -2.57 -11.91 -17.18
CA ALA A 77 -3.60 -12.42 -16.29
C ALA A 77 -4.97 -11.77 -16.56
N GLY A 78 -5.03 -10.47 -16.82
CA GLY A 78 -6.28 -9.79 -17.19
C GLY A 78 -6.92 -10.39 -18.43
N VAL A 79 -6.15 -10.55 -19.51
CA VAL A 79 -6.62 -11.12 -20.79
C VAL A 79 -7.10 -12.56 -20.62
N TYR A 80 -6.36 -13.39 -19.88
CA TYR A 80 -6.74 -14.79 -19.70
C TYR A 80 -7.97 -14.95 -18.81
N VAL A 81 -8.09 -14.16 -17.73
CA VAL A 81 -9.22 -14.25 -16.77
C VAL A 81 -10.55 -13.97 -17.48
N ASP A 82 -10.60 -13.06 -18.43
CA ASP A 82 -11.84 -12.72 -19.16
C ASP A 82 -12.37 -13.87 -20.05
N ARG A 83 -11.56 -14.90 -20.30
CA ARG A 83 -11.91 -16.08 -21.12
C ARG A 83 -12.47 -17.25 -20.34
N PHE A 84 -12.31 -17.25 -19.05
CA PHE A 84 -12.77 -18.33 -18.19
C PHE A 84 -13.92 -17.87 -17.31
N ASP A 85 -14.69 -18.82 -16.79
CA ASP A 85 -15.65 -18.53 -15.73
C ASP A 85 -14.87 -17.99 -14.51
N ARG A 86 -15.12 -16.72 -14.18
CA ARG A 86 -14.43 -16.00 -13.10
C ARG A 86 -14.52 -16.72 -11.77
N ARG A 87 -15.67 -17.37 -11.49
CA ARG A 87 -15.84 -18.20 -10.30
C ARG A 87 -14.86 -19.37 -10.30
N LEU A 88 -14.72 -20.08 -11.43
CA LEU A 88 -13.78 -21.21 -11.54
C LEU A 88 -12.33 -20.75 -11.40
N VAL A 89 -11.98 -19.59 -11.95
CA VAL A 89 -10.64 -19.00 -11.77
C VAL A 89 -10.38 -18.73 -10.30
N LEU A 90 -11.32 -18.11 -9.57
CA LEU A 90 -11.19 -17.84 -8.13
C LEU A 90 -11.00 -19.13 -7.32
N VAL A 91 -11.78 -20.17 -7.62
CA VAL A 91 -11.67 -21.47 -6.94
C VAL A 91 -10.35 -22.16 -7.26
N ALA A 92 -10.01 -22.26 -8.55
CA ALA A 92 -8.79 -22.95 -8.99
C ALA A 92 -7.51 -22.29 -8.42
N THR A 93 -7.43 -20.94 -8.49
CA THR A 93 -6.28 -20.21 -7.97
C THR A 93 -6.14 -20.35 -6.44
N ASN A 94 -7.25 -20.36 -5.70
CA ASN A 94 -7.23 -20.60 -4.26
C ASN A 94 -6.78 -22.03 -3.92
N LEU A 95 -7.28 -23.04 -4.64
CA LEU A 95 -6.86 -24.44 -4.44
C LEU A 95 -5.39 -24.65 -4.80
N ILE A 96 -4.93 -24.06 -5.91
CA ILE A 96 -3.51 -24.11 -6.32
C ILE A 96 -2.64 -23.50 -5.22
N ARG A 97 -2.98 -22.29 -4.73
CA ARG A 97 -2.22 -21.63 -3.67
C ARG A 97 -2.24 -22.42 -2.38
N ALA A 98 -3.37 -23.00 -1.98
CA ALA A 98 -3.45 -23.88 -0.82
C ALA A 98 -2.52 -25.10 -0.96
N ALA A 99 -2.53 -25.78 -2.11
CA ALA A 99 -1.65 -26.91 -2.38
C ALA A 99 -0.17 -26.50 -2.38
N LEU A 100 0.18 -25.34 -2.95
CA LEU A 100 1.54 -24.79 -2.92
C LEU A 100 1.98 -24.44 -1.50
N PHE A 101 1.12 -23.92 -0.64
CA PHE A 101 1.45 -23.66 0.76
C PHE A 101 1.59 -24.95 1.56
N VAL A 102 0.80 -25.99 1.28
CA VAL A 102 1.03 -27.32 1.87
C VAL A 102 2.40 -27.89 1.44
N ALA A 103 2.72 -27.79 0.15
CA ALA A 103 4.03 -28.22 -0.35
C ALA A 103 5.15 -27.40 0.31
N LEU A 104 4.97 -26.09 0.48
CA LEU A 104 5.94 -25.21 1.12
C LEU A 104 6.14 -25.58 2.59
N ALA A 105 5.10 -25.94 3.33
CA ALA A 105 5.20 -26.41 4.71
C ALA A 105 5.93 -27.78 4.85
N VAL A 106 5.85 -28.63 3.81
CA VAL A 106 6.55 -29.92 3.79
C VAL A 106 8.03 -29.77 3.41
N PHE A 107 8.35 -28.80 2.57
CA PHE A 107 9.69 -28.59 2.01
C PHE A 107 10.37 -27.31 2.52
N ASP A 108 9.97 -26.78 3.66
CA ASP A 108 10.45 -25.52 4.24
C ASP A 108 11.97 -25.51 4.51
N ALA A 109 12.57 -26.65 4.72
CA ALA A 109 14.02 -26.79 4.89
C ALA A 109 14.83 -26.60 3.58
N ASN A 110 14.19 -26.64 2.41
CA ASN A 110 14.85 -26.44 1.12
C ASN A 110 14.60 -25.03 0.58
N ILE A 111 15.50 -24.11 0.82
CA ILE A 111 15.37 -22.69 0.48
C ILE A 111 15.15 -22.47 -1.03
N LEU A 112 15.81 -23.23 -1.90
CA LEU A 112 15.57 -23.10 -3.35
C LEU A 112 14.12 -23.46 -3.69
N LEU A 113 13.59 -24.53 -3.08
CA LEU A 113 12.20 -24.93 -3.31
C LEU A 113 11.22 -23.94 -2.71
N VAL A 114 11.54 -23.30 -1.57
CA VAL A 114 10.77 -22.20 -0.99
C VAL A 114 10.64 -21.05 -2.01
N PHE A 115 11.72 -20.63 -2.64
CA PHE A 115 11.69 -19.57 -3.66
C PHE A 115 10.86 -19.96 -4.89
N VAL A 116 11.01 -21.19 -5.38
CA VAL A 116 10.23 -21.70 -6.52
C VAL A 116 8.74 -21.75 -6.19
N LEU A 117 8.37 -22.32 -5.04
CA LEU A 117 6.98 -22.42 -4.61
C LEU A 117 6.36 -21.05 -4.36
N ASN A 118 7.09 -20.12 -3.75
CA ASN A 118 6.65 -18.75 -3.55
C ASN A 118 6.42 -18.02 -4.88
N THR A 119 7.29 -18.24 -5.87
CA THR A 119 7.09 -17.74 -7.25
C THR A 119 5.78 -18.26 -7.86
N LEU A 120 5.51 -19.56 -7.72
CA LEU A 120 4.27 -20.16 -8.24
C LEU A 120 3.03 -19.64 -7.50
N VAL A 121 3.10 -19.40 -6.19
CA VAL A 121 2.05 -18.75 -5.42
C VAL A 121 1.79 -17.35 -5.97
N SER A 122 2.84 -16.57 -6.26
CA SER A 122 2.72 -15.24 -6.83
C SER A 122 2.06 -15.26 -8.21
N VAL A 123 2.48 -16.17 -9.10
CA VAL A 123 1.83 -16.35 -10.41
C VAL A 123 0.34 -16.64 -10.23
N ALA A 124 -0.03 -17.60 -9.38
CA ALA A 124 -1.44 -17.92 -9.12
C ALA A 124 -2.22 -16.70 -8.57
N THR A 125 -1.59 -15.91 -7.68
CA THR A 125 -2.17 -14.69 -7.12
C THR A 125 -2.42 -13.62 -8.19
N THR A 126 -1.56 -13.53 -9.19
CA THR A 126 -1.70 -12.58 -10.30
C THR A 126 -2.98 -12.83 -11.11
N PHE A 127 -3.40 -14.08 -11.28
CA PHE A 127 -4.68 -14.43 -11.93
C PHE A 127 -5.89 -14.24 -11.03
N PHE A 128 -5.72 -14.37 -9.72
CA PHE A 128 -6.80 -14.20 -8.75
C PHE A 128 -7.34 -12.76 -8.72
N ALA A 129 -6.45 -11.76 -8.68
CA ALA A 129 -6.84 -10.36 -8.49
C ALA A 129 -7.79 -9.80 -9.56
N PRO A 130 -7.54 -9.96 -10.89
CA PRO A 130 -8.49 -9.48 -11.91
C PRO A 130 -9.81 -10.27 -11.89
N ALA A 131 -9.79 -11.57 -11.58
CA ALA A 131 -11.00 -12.37 -11.45
C ALA A 131 -11.90 -11.87 -10.31
N GLU A 132 -11.30 -11.55 -9.17
CA GLU A 132 -11.99 -11.01 -7.99
C GLU A 132 -12.62 -9.65 -8.28
N LEU A 133 -11.85 -8.71 -8.85
CA LEU A 133 -12.35 -7.38 -9.22
C LEU A 133 -13.48 -7.45 -10.25
N SER A 134 -13.39 -8.35 -11.23
CA SER A 134 -14.41 -8.56 -12.26
C SER A 134 -15.68 -9.20 -11.70
N MET A 135 -15.60 -9.89 -10.55
CA MET A 135 -16.74 -10.52 -9.91
C MET A 135 -17.61 -9.51 -9.15
N ILE A 136 -17.04 -8.41 -8.63
CA ILE A 136 -17.78 -7.39 -7.86
C ILE A 136 -19.01 -6.86 -8.62
N PRO A 137 -18.92 -6.38 -9.88
CA PRO A 137 -20.09 -5.86 -10.59
C PRO A 137 -21.12 -6.95 -10.97
N ILE A 138 -20.75 -8.23 -10.91
CA ILE A 138 -21.67 -9.35 -11.16
C ILE A 138 -22.53 -9.63 -9.93
N VAL A 139 -21.91 -9.55 -8.73
CA VAL A 139 -22.60 -9.88 -7.47
C VAL A 139 -23.26 -8.68 -6.82
N VAL A 140 -22.90 -7.43 -7.20
CA VAL A 140 -23.39 -6.21 -6.55
C VAL A 140 -24.18 -5.34 -7.55
N PRO A 141 -25.38 -4.84 -7.19
CA PRO A 141 -26.12 -3.88 -8.02
C PRO A 141 -25.32 -2.60 -8.28
N ARG A 142 -25.48 -1.98 -9.46
CA ARG A 142 -24.74 -0.77 -9.87
C ARG A 142 -24.75 0.35 -8.82
N ARG A 143 -25.87 0.57 -8.14
CA ARG A 143 -26.05 1.58 -7.09
C ARG A 143 -25.20 1.34 -5.82
N GLN A 144 -24.72 0.12 -5.60
CA GLN A 144 -23.91 -0.26 -4.44
C GLN A 144 -22.42 -0.47 -4.79
N LEU A 145 -22.02 -0.36 -6.07
CA LEU A 145 -20.65 -0.63 -6.52
C LEU A 145 -19.61 0.23 -5.81
N THR A 146 -19.86 1.52 -5.63
CA THR A 146 -18.93 2.42 -4.95
C THR A 146 -18.70 2.00 -3.50
N ALA A 147 -19.76 1.64 -2.78
CA ALA A 147 -19.64 1.18 -1.40
C ALA A 147 -18.92 -0.19 -1.34
N ALA A 148 -19.24 -1.12 -2.25
CA ALA A 148 -18.58 -2.41 -2.34
C ALA A 148 -17.07 -2.27 -2.62
N THR A 149 -16.69 -1.49 -3.62
CA THR A 149 -15.27 -1.23 -3.93
C THR A 149 -14.55 -0.54 -2.78
N GLY A 150 -15.21 0.39 -2.09
CA GLY A 150 -14.66 1.04 -0.89
C GLY A 150 -14.39 0.05 0.24
N ILE A 151 -15.30 -0.89 0.50
CA ILE A 151 -15.12 -1.97 1.49
C ILE A 151 -13.94 -2.86 1.10
N PHE A 152 -13.81 -3.25 -0.18
CA PHE A 152 -12.69 -4.04 -0.68
C PHE A 152 -11.35 -3.34 -0.46
N THR A 153 -11.25 -2.06 -0.84
CA THR A 153 -10.03 -1.27 -0.65
C THR A 153 -9.65 -1.11 0.83
N LEU A 154 -10.65 -0.86 1.69
CA LEU A 154 -10.43 -0.79 3.13
C LEU A 154 -9.92 -2.12 3.69
N THR A 155 -10.50 -3.24 3.22
CA THR A 155 -10.08 -4.58 3.62
C THR A 155 -8.65 -4.89 3.22
N LEU A 156 -8.20 -4.48 2.02
CA LEU A 156 -6.80 -4.65 1.59
C LEU A 156 -5.82 -4.00 2.57
N ASN A 157 -6.08 -2.75 2.95
CA ASN A 157 -5.22 -2.02 3.89
C ASN A 157 -5.28 -2.60 5.31
N ALA A 158 -6.49 -2.95 5.79
CA ALA A 158 -6.67 -3.55 7.10
C ALA A 158 -6.05 -4.95 7.20
N ALA A 159 -6.15 -5.75 6.13
CA ALA A 159 -5.58 -7.08 6.07
C ALA A 159 -4.04 -7.08 6.13
N PHE A 160 -3.38 -6.06 5.56
CA PHE A 160 -1.93 -5.89 5.73
C PHE A 160 -1.59 -5.64 7.21
N ALA A 161 -2.24 -4.67 7.84
CA ALA A 161 -2.00 -4.36 9.26
C ALA A 161 -2.29 -5.57 10.18
N ILE A 162 -3.40 -6.28 9.95
CA ILE A 162 -3.79 -7.43 10.77
C ILE A 162 -2.89 -8.65 10.47
N GLY A 163 -2.69 -8.99 9.21
CA GLY A 163 -1.97 -10.19 8.78
C GLY A 163 -0.47 -10.09 9.07
N PHE A 164 0.19 -9.06 8.53
CA PHE A 164 1.64 -8.89 8.64
C PHE A 164 2.09 -8.43 10.03
N THR A 165 1.35 -7.48 10.66
CA THR A 165 1.81 -6.85 11.89
C THR A 165 1.34 -7.54 13.16
N VAL A 166 0.20 -8.24 13.13
CA VAL A 166 -0.39 -8.85 14.32
C VAL A 166 -0.40 -10.37 14.24
N LEU A 167 -1.14 -10.95 13.28
CA LEU A 167 -1.38 -12.39 13.24
C LEU A 167 -0.14 -13.18 12.80
N GLY A 168 0.64 -12.67 11.83
CA GLY A 168 1.89 -13.29 11.41
C GLY A 168 2.86 -13.46 12.57
N PRO A 169 3.27 -12.35 13.23
CA PRO A 169 4.13 -12.42 14.41
C PRO A 169 3.57 -13.26 15.53
N LEU A 170 2.27 -13.12 15.84
CA LEU A 170 1.63 -13.88 16.92
C LEU A 170 1.73 -15.40 16.69
N VAL A 171 1.42 -15.86 15.48
CA VAL A 171 1.47 -17.30 15.17
C VAL A 171 2.91 -17.81 15.17
N VAL A 172 3.87 -17.02 14.61
CA VAL A 172 5.28 -17.43 14.60
C VAL A 172 5.88 -17.46 16.00
N SER A 173 5.55 -16.50 16.86
CA SER A 173 6.09 -16.44 18.23
C SER A 173 5.53 -17.52 19.16
N VAL A 174 4.25 -17.92 18.97
CA VAL A 174 3.60 -18.94 19.81
C VAL A 174 3.88 -20.36 19.28
N PHE A 175 4.01 -20.52 17.96
CA PHE A 175 4.19 -21.83 17.32
C PHE A 175 5.48 -21.87 16.49
N SER A 176 5.35 -21.75 15.17
CA SER A 176 6.49 -21.76 14.23
C SER A 176 6.10 -21.16 12.88
N PRO A 177 7.08 -20.76 12.04
CA PRO A 177 6.82 -20.36 10.66
C PRO A 177 6.09 -21.45 9.86
N THR A 178 6.44 -22.72 10.03
CA THR A 178 5.80 -23.85 9.34
C THR A 178 4.31 -23.96 9.69
N ILE A 179 3.96 -23.85 10.98
CA ILE A 179 2.55 -23.86 11.41
C ILE A 179 1.79 -22.67 10.82
N LEU A 180 2.41 -21.50 10.75
CA LEU A 180 1.81 -20.34 10.10
C LEU A 180 1.48 -20.63 8.63
N ILE A 181 2.40 -21.27 7.88
CA ILE A 181 2.20 -21.65 6.48
C ILE A 181 1.01 -22.62 6.34
N VAL A 182 0.87 -23.58 7.26
CA VAL A 182 -0.28 -24.52 7.29
C VAL A 182 -1.59 -23.76 7.57
N VAL A 183 -1.60 -22.84 8.52
CA VAL A 183 -2.78 -22.00 8.80
C VAL A 183 -3.18 -21.21 7.54
N VAL A 184 -2.22 -20.67 6.83
CA VAL A 184 -2.46 -19.94 5.56
C VAL A 184 -3.03 -20.87 4.50
N ALA A 185 -2.50 -22.10 4.36
CA ALA A 185 -3.07 -23.10 3.44
C ALA A 185 -4.56 -23.37 3.74
N VAL A 186 -4.91 -23.50 5.02
CA VAL A 186 -6.32 -23.67 5.45
C VAL A 186 -7.17 -22.43 5.10
N LEU A 187 -6.66 -21.21 5.31
CA LEU A 187 -7.36 -19.98 4.92
C LEU A 187 -7.66 -19.94 3.42
N TYR A 188 -6.73 -20.39 2.56
CA TYR A 188 -6.96 -20.48 1.12
C TYR A 188 -7.96 -21.56 0.74
N LEU A 189 -7.99 -22.71 1.46
CA LEU A 189 -9.03 -23.73 1.27
C LEU A 189 -10.42 -23.20 1.65
N VAL A 190 -10.53 -22.49 2.77
CA VAL A 190 -11.77 -21.83 3.20
C VAL A 190 -12.22 -20.79 2.16
N ALA A 191 -11.27 -19.98 1.65
CA ALA A 191 -11.54 -19.02 0.59
C ALA A 191 -12.04 -19.71 -0.70
N ALA A 192 -11.44 -20.83 -1.09
CA ALA A 192 -11.92 -21.64 -2.22
C ALA A 192 -13.36 -22.11 -2.00
N GLY A 193 -13.71 -22.55 -0.77
CA GLY A 193 -15.06 -22.93 -0.39
C GLY A 193 -16.06 -21.78 -0.53
N PHE A 194 -15.71 -20.57 -0.08
CA PHE A 194 -16.55 -19.39 -0.29
C PHE A 194 -16.72 -19.08 -1.78
N CYS A 195 -15.64 -19.10 -2.56
CA CYS A 195 -15.72 -18.86 -4.00
C CYS A 195 -16.56 -19.92 -4.73
N TRP A 196 -16.53 -21.17 -4.29
CA TRP A 196 -17.34 -22.24 -4.89
C TRP A 196 -18.85 -21.98 -4.79
N THR A 197 -19.30 -21.29 -3.78
CA THR A 197 -20.72 -20.96 -3.55
C THR A 197 -21.18 -19.69 -4.29
N LEU A 198 -20.30 -18.98 -5.00
CA LEU A 198 -20.65 -17.82 -5.81
C LEU A 198 -21.49 -18.21 -7.04
N PRO A 199 -22.29 -17.28 -7.61
CA PRO A 199 -22.98 -17.53 -8.85
C PRO A 199 -21.96 -17.74 -9.99
N PRO A 200 -22.28 -18.59 -10.99
CA PRO A 200 -21.44 -18.75 -12.17
C PRO A 200 -21.33 -17.42 -12.93
N ALA A 201 -20.15 -17.14 -13.40
CA ALA A 201 -19.80 -15.92 -14.13
C ALA A 201 -19.15 -16.30 -15.48
N PRO A 202 -19.97 -16.68 -16.46
CA PRO A 202 -19.48 -17.20 -17.74
C PRO A 202 -18.58 -16.21 -18.44
N PRO A 203 -17.62 -16.70 -19.26
CA PRO A 203 -16.69 -15.88 -19.99
C PRO A 203 -17.40 -14.93 -20.97
N GLY A 204 -16.77 -13.78 -21.26
CA GLY A 204 -17.20 -12.92 -22.36
C GLY A 204 -17.04 -13.64 -23.69
N THR A 205 -17.93 -13.35 -24.65
CA THR A 205 -17.91 -13.95 -26.00
C THR A 205 -16.80 -13.34 -26.87
N MET A 206 -15.53 -13.63 -26.58
CA MET A 206 -14.42 -13.22 -27.44
C MET A 206 -13.88 -14.39 -28.27
N PRO A 207 -13.55 -14.18 -29.56
CA PRO A 207 -12.97 -15.22 -30.42
C PRO A 207 -11.60 -15.69 -29.94
N HIS A 208 -11.34 -16.99 -30.05
CA HIS A 208 -10.12 -17.63 -29.56
C HIS A 208 -8.83 -17.12 -30.24
N ASP A 209 -8.91 -16.74 -31.52
CA ASP A 209 -7.75 -16.29 -32.30
C ASP A 209 -7.25 -14.87 -31.96
N ALA A 210 -8.08 -14.07 -31.29
CA ALA A 210 -7.70 -12.74 -30.82
C ALA A 210 -6.70 -12.79 -29.63
N ALA A 211 -6.53 -13.95 -29.00
CA ALA A 211 -5.83 -14.10 -27.73
C ALA A 211 -4.33 -13.83 -27.75
N LEU A 212 -3.65 -14.31 -28.77
CA LEU A 212 -2.20 -14.13 -28.89
C LEU A 212 -1.89 -12.68 -29.29
N HIS A 213 -2.70 -12.11 -30.19
CA HIS A 213 -2.57 -10.70 -30.55
C HIS A 213 -2.89 -9.78 -29.38
N GLU A 214 -3.95 -10.06 -28.60
CA GLU A 214 -4.26 -9.28 -27.40
C GLU A 214 -3.19 -9.42 -26.31
N ALA A 215 -2.54 -10.58 -26.18
CA ALA A 215 -1.44 -10.75 -25.22
C ALA A 215 -0.18 -10.00 -25.69
N GLU A 216 0.16 -10.00 -26.97
CA GLU A 216 1.23 -9.20 -27.53
C GLU A 216 0.93 -7.70 -27.43
N GLU A 217 -0.31 -7.30 -27.72
CA GLU A 217 -0.79 -5.93 -27.56
C GLU A 217 -0.79 -5.53 -26.08
N ALA A 218 -1.12 -6.43 -25.13
CA ALA A 218 -1.11 -6.17 -23.71
C ALA A 218 0.31 -5.92 -23.19
N VAL A 219 1.31 -6.67 -23.65
CA VAL A 219 2.72 -6.42 -23.31
C VAL A 219 3.21 -5.11 -23.95
N GLY A 220 2.87 -4.86 -25.20
CA GLY A 220 3.17 -3.59 -25.88
C GLY A 220 2.49 -2.41 -25.20
N SER A 221 1.23 -2.59 -24.79
CA SER A 221 0.45 -1.57 -24.07
C SER A 221 1.02 -1.30 -22.67
N PHE A 222 1.59 -2.31 -21.99
CA PHE A 222 2.26 -2.13 -20.69
C PHE A 222 3.44 -1.16 -20.78
N VAL A 223 4.33 -1.34 -21.76
CA VAL A 223 5.47 -0.44 -22.00
C VAL A 223 4.97 0.96 -22.39
N GLN A 224 3.96 1.03 -23.24
CA GLN A 224 3.35 2.29 -23.62
C GLN A 224 2.70 2.99 -22.43
N GLN A 225 1.90 2.28 -21.62
CA GLN A 225 1.28 2.80 -20.41
C GLN A 225 2.33 3.30 -19.42
N PHE A 226 3.45 2.57 -19.26
CA PHE A 226 4.57 3.00 -18.42
C PHE A 226 5.18 4.33 -18.92
N ARG A 227 5.40 4.46 -20.24
CA ARG A 227 5.88 5.72 -20.83
C ARG A 227 4.88 6.86 -20.68
N GLU A 228 3.60 6.60 -20.92
CA GLU A 228 2.51 7.58 -20.72
C GLU A 228 2.46 8.02 -19.26
N GLY A 229 2.58 7.08 -18.31
CA GLY A 229 2.66 7.37 -16.87
C GLY A 229 3.84 8.27 -16.51
N ILE A 230 5.04 7.96 -17.01
CA ILE A 230 6.23 8.81 -16.81
C ILE A 230 6.02 10.22 -17.42
N ALA A 231 5.44 10.29 -18.62
CA ALA A 231 5.15 11.57 -19.27
C ALA A 231 4.13 12.38 -18.44
N TYR A 232 3.07 11.72 -17.93
CA TYR A 232 2.07 12.33 -17.06
C TYR A 232 2.69 12.87 -15.76
N VAL A 233 3.53 12.06 -15.10
CA VAL A 233 4.25 12.47 -13.87
C VAL A 233 5.17 13.66 -14.12
N ARG A 234 5.85 13.69 -15.27
CA ARG A 234 6.71 14.83 -15.64
C ARG A 234 5.92 16.11 -15.86
N ALA A 235 4.72 16.01 -16.42
CA ALA A 235 3.85 17.15 -16.69
C ALA A 235 3.14 17.70 -15.44
N HIS A 236 2.93 16.86 -14.41
CA HIS A 236 2.16 17.23 -13.21
C HIS A 236 3.05 17.22 -11.95
N PRO A 237 3.56 18.37 -11.49
CA PRO A 237 4.47 18.45 -10.34
C PRO A 237 3.88 17.91 -9.03
N ILE A 238 2.59 18.12 -8.79
CA ILE A 238 1.88 17.63 -7.59
C ILE A 238 1.90 16.11 -7.57
N VAL A 239 1.51 15.48 -8.69
CA VAL A 239 1.51 14.02 -8.84
C VAL A 239 2.92 13.43 -8.66
N ARG A 240 3.94 14.10 -9.20
CA ARG A 240 5.34 13.70 -9.04
C ARG A 240 5.78 13.66 -7.58
N TRP A 241 5.42 14.66 -6.79
CA TRP A 241 5.75 14.69 -5.37
C TRP A 241 4.95 13.66 -4.57
N ALA A 242 3.65 13.51 -4.83
CA ALA A 242 2.82 12.50 -4.19
C ALA A 242 3.36 11.08 -4.45
N LEU A 243 3.76 10.78 -5.70
CA LEU A 243 4.39 9.50 -6.05
C LEU A 243 5.75 9.30 -5.37
N LEU A 244 6.56 10.34 -5.26
CA LEU A 244 7.83 10.26 -4.54
C LEU A 244 7.60 9.90 -3.07
N TYR A 245 6.65 10.55 -2.41
CA TYR A 245 6.32 10.25 -1.01
C TYR A 245 5.75 8.84 -0.83
N LEU A 246 4.87 8.40 -1.73
CA LEU A 246 4.35 7.03 -1.72
C LEU A 246 5.43 5.99 -2.03
N GLY A 247 6.32 6.29 -2.97
CA GLY A 247 7.47 5.44 -3.28
C GLY A 247 8.41 5.28 -2.10
N ILE A 248 8.70 6.38 -1.38
CA ILE A 248 9.50 6.34 -0.14
C ILE A 248 8.78 5.51 0.92
N ALA A 249 7.48 5.74 1.14
CA ALA A 249 6.70 4.98 2.11
C ALA A 249 6.70 3.47 1.79
N ALA A 250 6.48 3.10 0.53
CA ALA A 250 6.53 1.70 0.09
C ALA A 250 7.94 1.09 0.23
N SER A 251 8.98 1.86 -0.08
CA SER A 251 10.38 1.43 0.08
C SER A 251 10.73 1.17 1.54
N ILE A 252 10.26 2.00 2.47
CA ILE A 252 10.50 1.81 3.91
C ILE A 252 9.90 0.48 4.39
N VAL A 253 8.66 0.18 3.99
CA VAL A 253 8.02 -1.10 4.33
C VAL A 253 8.84 -2.27 3.78
N GLY A 254 9.31 -2.16 2.53
CA GLY A 254 10.16 -3.17 1.91
C GLY A 254 11.51 -3.34 2.62
N ILE A 255 12.18 -2.23 2.94
CA ILE A 255 13.46 -2.24 3.66
C ILE A 255 13.30 -2.86 5.05
N LEU A 256 12.28 -2.47 5.79
CA LEU A 256 11.98 -3.05 7.11
C LEU A 256 11.62 -4.55 7.01
N GLY A 257 10.92 -4.93 5.95
CA GLY A 257 10.63 -6.34 5.67
C GLY A 257 11.89 -7.16 5.41
N VAL A 258 12.88 -6.60 4.70
CA VAL A 258 14.16 -7.27 4.40
C VAL A 258 15.07 -7.29 5.62
N LEU A 259 15.29 -6.13 6.24
CA LEU A 259 16.29 -5.95 7.30
C LEU A 259 15.77 -6.29 8.70
N GLY A 260 14.47 -6.49 8.86
CA GLY A 260 13.84 -6.65 10.17
C GLY A 260 14.37 -7.80 11.00
N PRO A 261 14.44 -9.04 10.47
CA PRO A 261 15.00 -10.17 11.19
C PRO A 261 16.48 -9.95 11.55
N GLY A 262 17.30 -9.48 10.59
CA GLY A 262 18.70 -9.14 10.83
C GLY A 262 18.87 -8.02 11.87
N PHE A 263 17.99 -7.03 11.87
CA PHE A 263 17.98 -5.99 12.91
C PHE A 263 17.69 -6.56 14.30
N ALA A 264 16.74 -7.49 14.40
CA ALA A 264 16.41 -8.13 15.68
C ALA A 264 17.62 -8.92 16.23
N GLU A 265 18.36 -9.59 15.38
CA GLU A 265 19.51 -10.40 15.76
C GLU A 265 20.78 -9.54 16.00
N GLU A 266 21.21 -8.76 14.99
CA GLU A 266 22.46 -8.00 15.04
C GLU A 266 22.42 -6.83 16.05
N VAL A 267 21.24 -6.20 16.23
CA VAL A 267 21.11 -4.96 16.99
C VAL A 267 20.52 -5.20 18.36
N LEU A 268 19.51 -6.06 18.45
CA LEU A 268 18.81 -6.31 19.72
C LEU A 268 19.35 -7.54 20.45
N GLY A 269 20.18 -8.36 19.79
CA GLY A 269 20.67 -9.63 20.35
C GLY A 269 19.54 -10.63 20.62
N LEU A 270 18.43 -10.52 19.88
CA LEU A 270 17.25 -11.37 19.98
C LEU A 270 17.28 -12.44 18.89
N THR A 271 16.29 -13.32 18.83
CA THR A 271 16.15 -14.25 17.72
C THR A 271 15.41 -13.60 16.56
N GLU A 272 15.55 -14.14 15.35
CA GLU A 272 14.84 -13.68 14.15
C GLU A 272 13.31 -13.67 14.32
N LYS A 273 12.77 -14.51 15.22
CA LYS A 273 11.34 -14.55 15.56
C LYS A 273 10.88 -13.35 16.36
N ASP A 274 11.79 -12.76 17.13
CA ASP A 274 11.51 -11.61 18.00
C ASP A 274 11.42 -10.29 17.21
N PHE A 275 11.57 -10.33 15.87
CA PHE A 275 11.27 -9.20 15.00
C PHE A 275 9.87 -8.60 15.24
N VAL A 276 8.95 -9.39 15.80
CA VAL A 276 7.64 -8.93 16.28
C VAL A 276 7.73 -7.70 17.20
N VAL A 277 8.78 -7.58 17.98
CA VAL A 277 9.01 -6.46 18.91
C VAL A 277 9.10 -5.12 18.17
N VAL A 278 9.54 -5.12 16.92
CA VAL A 278 9.60 -3.93 16.07
C VAL A 278 8.31 -3.77 15.27
N VAL A 279 7.81 -4.86 14.67
CA VAL A 279 6.68 -4.82 13.74
C VAL A 279 5.36 -4.51 14.45
N LEU A 280 5.12 -5.09 15.62
CA LEU A 280 3.85 -4.90 16.34
C LEU A 280 3.65 -3.44 16.80
N PRO A 281 4.61 -2.79 17.49
CA PRO A 281 4.47 -1.39 17.86
C PRO A 281 4.35 -0.46 16.64
N LEU A 282 5.11 -0.73 15.58
CA LEU A 282 5.02 0.02 14.33
C LEU A 282 3.62 -0.07 13.74
N GLY A 283 3.02 -1.26 13.68
CA GLY A 283 1.66 -1.45 13.18
C GLY A 283 0.60 -0.76 14.04
N VAL A 284 0.70 -0.85 15.36
CA VAL A 284 -0.16 -0.10 16.29
C VAL A 284 0.02 1.41 16.08
N GLY A 285 1.25 1.85 15.85
CA GLY A 285 1.59 3.22 15.50
C GLY A 285 0.92 3.67 14.19
N VAL A 286 0.92 2.84 13.14
CA VAL A 286 0.24 3.13 11.85
C VAL A 286 -1.26 3.32 12.05
N VAL A 287 -1.91 2.43 12.79
CA VAL A 287 -3.35 2.53 13.09
C VAL A 287 -3.65 3.81 13.90
N THR A 288 -2.85 4.07 14.94
CA THR A 288 -2.98 5.29 15.76
C THR A 288 -2.74 6.54 14.90
N GLY A 289 -1.72 6.52 14.06
CA GLY A 289 -1.39 7.59 13.11
C GLY A 289 -2.53 7.86 12.12
N ALA A 290 -3.19 6.83 11.61
CA ALA A 290 -4.36 6.99 10.74
C ALA A 290 -5.50 7.74 11.45
N LEU A 291 -5.77 7.41 12.72
CA LEU A 291 -6.77 8.12 13.53
C LEU A 291 -6.37 9.57 13.81
N VAL A 292 -5.09 9.82 14.09
CA VAL A 292 -4.55 11.17 14.28
C VAL A 292 -4.67 11.98 13.01
N VAL A 293 -4.23 11.44 11.88
CA VAL A 293 -4.34 12.10 10.56
C VAL A 293 -5.78 12.46 10.25
N ALA A 294 -6.72 11.54 10.45
CA ALA A 294 -8.15 11.79 10.23
C ALA A 294 -8.69 12.98 11.06
N ARG A 295 -8.16 13.18 12.28
CA ARG A 295 -8.57 14.31 13.14
C ARG A 295 -7.93 15.64 12.74
N VAL A 296 -6.70 15.64 12.24
CA VAL A 296 -5.93 16.87 12.00
C VAL A 296 -5.96 17.33 10.55
N GLN A 297 -6.47 16.53 9.61
CA GLN A 297 -6.54 16.88 8.18
C GLN A 297 -7.27 18.19 7.87
N GLY A 298 -8.23 18.62 8.71
CA GLY A 298 -8.90 19.93 8.57
C GLY A 298 -8.14 21.11 9.18
N MET A 299 -7.11 20.84 10.01
CA MET A 299 -6.39 21.86 10.78
C MET A 299 -4.99 22.14 10.22
N ILE A 300 -4.37 21.13 9.60
CA ILE A 300 -3.00 21.19 9.09
C ILE A 300 -3.01 20.87 7.60
N ALA A 301 -2.32 21.70 6.80
CA ALA A 301 -2.17 21.45 5.37
C ALA A 301 -1.50 20.08 5.14
N ARG A 302 -2.04 19.27 4.22
CA ARG A 302 -1.58 17.89 3.92
C ARG A 302 -0.08 17.82 3.68
N ARG A 303 0.45 18.76 2.90
CA ARG A 303 1.89 18.84 2.62
C ARG A 303 2.73 19.02 3.89
N ARG A 304 2.29 19.85 4.85
CA ARG A 304 2.98 20.01 6.14
C ARG A 304 2.98 18.69 6.94
N LEU A 305 1.86 17.98 6.89
CA LEU A 305 1.73 16.69 7.58
C LEU A 305 2.70 15.66 6.99
N ILE A 306 2.84 15.60 5.67
CA ILE A 306 3.82 14.74 4.96
C ILE A 306 5.25 15.14 5.35
N GLU A 307 5.58 16.43 5.33
CA GLU A 307 6.92 16.94 5.66
C GLU A 307 7.31 16.60 7.11
N ILE A 308 6.40 16.84 8.07
CA ILE A 308 6.60 16.45 9.47
C ILE A 308 6.77 14.92 9.59
N GLY A 309 5.91 14.16 8.92
CA GLY A 309 5.97 12.71 8.90
C GLY A 309 7.31 12.19 8.39
N LEU A 310 7.82 12.72 7.26
CA LEU A 310 9.13 12.33 6.71
C LEU A 310 10.28 12.65 7.65
N ILE A 311 10.29 13.83 8.26
CA ILE A 311 11.35 14.23 9.20
C ILE A 311 11.32 13.35 10.43
N VAL A 312 10.14 13.15 11.05
CA VAL A 312 10.00 12.30 12.23
C VAL A 312 10.39 10.86 11.90
N LEU A 313 9.94 10.33 10.75
CA LEU A 313 10.28 8.98 10.33
C LEU A 313 11.79 8.79 10.10
N GLY A 314 12.43 9.75 9.44
CA GLY A 314 13.88 9.74 9.25
C GLY A 314 14.63 9.82 10.58
N VAL A 315 14.19 10.67 11.52
CA VAL A 315 14.77 10.74 12.88
C VAL A 315 14.57 9.42 13.63
N CYS A 316 13.39 8.81 13.53
CA CYS A 316 13.14 7.49 14.15
C CYS A 316 14.09 6.42 13.61
N LEU A 317 14.35 6.39 12.29
CA LEU A 317 15.29 5.44 11.69
C LEU A 317 16.74 5.71 12.11
N VAL A 318 17.16 6.98 12.26
CA VAL A 318 18.47 7.32 12.85
C VAL A 318 18.55 6.82 14.28
N LEU A 319 17.53 7.09 15.10
CA LEU A 319 17.50 6.64 16.49
C LEU A 319 17.50 5.11 16.60
N LEU A 320 16.83 4.42 15.68
CA LEU A 320 16.85 2.96 15.61
C LEU A 320 18.26 2.44 15.33
N SER A 321 18.98 3.08 14.40
CA SER A 321 20.36 2.67 14.04
C SER A 321 21.37 2.90 15.18
N ILE A 322 21.06 3.77 16.15
CA ILE A 322 21.92 4.04 17.33
C ILE A 322 21.27 3.60 18.64
N ALA A 323 20.24 2.74 18.57
CA ALA A 323 19.49 2.33 19.77
C ALA A 323 20.35 1.59 20.79
N ALA A 324 21.25 0.67 20.36
CA ALA A 324 22.16 -0.04 21.24
C ALA A 324 23.16 0.89 21.94
N PRO A 325 23.90 1.78 21.25
CA PRO A 325 24.73 2.80 21.89
C PRO A 325 23.97 3.71 22.88
N ILE A 326 22.74 4.10 22.55
CA ILE A 326 21.91 4.93 23.45
C ILE A 326 21.60 4.20 24.76
N ALA A 327 21.18 2.94 24.67
CA ALA A 327 20.85 2.18 25.86
C ALA A 327 22.06 1.91 26.77
N GLU A 328 23.24 1.63 26.18
CA GLU A 328 24.49 1.54 26.93
C GLU A 328 24.86 2.87 27.61
N PHE A 329 24.68 4.00 26.92
CA PHE A 329 24.97 5.31 27.48
C PHE A 329 24.05 5.62 28.66
N VAL A 330 22.74 5.36 28.54
CA VAL A 330 21.74 5.55 29.60
C VAL A 330 22.08 4.66 30.80
N GLY A 331 22.43 3.40 30.60
CA GLY A 331 22.84 2.48 31.64
C GLY A 331 24.10 2.95 32.41
N ARG A 332 25.07 3.56 31.71
CA ARG A 332 26.27 4.15 32.37
C ARG A 332 25.97 5.41 33.19
N VAL A 333 25.09 6.26 32.68
CA VAL A 333 24.69 7.49 33.39
C VAL A 333 23.88 7.14 34.63
N ASP A 334 22.98 6.17 34.58
CA ASP A 334 22.15 5.73 35.68
C ASP A 334 22.97 5.09 36.81
N SER A 335 23.99 4.30 36.45
CA SER A 335 24.91 3.70 37.42
C SER A 335 25.80 4.75 38.14
N ALA A 336 25.89 5.97 37.60
CA ALA A 336 26.70 7.07 38.21
C ALA A 336 25.86 8.06 39.02
N ALA A 337 24.52 8.01 38.98
CA ALA A 337 23.64 8.97 39.64
C ALA A 337 22.92 8.32 40.85
N PRO A 338 22.92 8.94 42.05
CA PRO A 338 22.11 8.50 43.19
C PRO A 338 20.64 8.88 42.95
N GLY A 339 19.86 7.96 42.38
CA GLY A 339 18.44 8.16 42.04
C GLY A 339 17.68 6.84 41.90
N PRO A 340 16.37 6.87 41.62
CA PRO A 340 15.62 5.65 41.35
C PRO A 340 16.16 4.99 40.09
N ASP A 341 16.42 3.67 40.12
CA ASP A 341 16.96 2.84 39.02
C ASP A 341 16.18 3.01 37.72
N LEU A 342 16.52 4.01 36.92
CA LEU A 342 15.96 4.22 35.59
C LEU A 342 16.37 3.11 34.60
N SER A 343 17.52 2.45 34.88
CA SER A 343 18.00 1.31 34.04
C SER A 343 17.00 0.16 33.97
N ARG A 344 16.10 0.01 34.95
CA ARG A 344 15.02 -0.97 34.93
C ARG A 344 13.90 -0.63 33.92
N PHE A 345 13.73 0.65 33.58
CA PHE A 345 12.68 1.11 32.65
C PHE A 345 13.20 1.39 31.24
N VAL A 346 14.50 1.64 31.11
CA VAL A 346 15.14 1.98 29.82
C VAL A 346 15.99 0.80 29.35
N SER A 347 15.33 -0.30 28.98
CA SER A 347 16.00 -1.35 28.20
C SER A 347 16.05 -0.93 26.72
N VAL A 348 17.05 -1.43 25.96
CA VAL A 348 17.12 -1.26 24.49
C VAL A 348 15.77 -1.56 23.86
N LEU A 349 15.11 -2.60 24.35
CA LEU A 349 13.81 -3.07 23.90
C LEU A 349 12.73 -1.98 24.06
N THR A 350 12.64 -1.34 25.23
CA THR A 350 11.65 -0.28 25.48
C THR A 350 11.85 0.92 24.57
N VAL A 351 13.11 1.31 24.34
CA VAL A 351 13.47 2.40 23.42
C VAL A 351 13.06 2.06 21.98
N VAL A 352 13.38 0.86 21.53
CA VAL A 352 13.04 0.39 20.16
C VAL A 352 11.53 0.32 19.98
N VAL A 353 10.78 -0.22 20.95
CA VAL A 353 9.31 -0.27 20.92
C VAL A 353 8.70 1.13 20.80
N ALA A 354 9.20 2.09 21.60
CA ALA A 354 8.71 3.47 21.54
C ALA A 354 9.03 4.14 20.19
N ILE A 355 10.26 3.97 19.68
CA ILE A 355 10.68 4.50 18.37
C ILE A 355 9.85 3.88 17.25
N ALA A 356 9.64 2.56 17.25
CA ALA A 356 8.86 1.86 16.24
C ALA A 356 7.40 2.33 16.25
N PHE A 357 6.79 2.55 17.41
CA PHE A 357 5.45 3.10 17.53
C PHE A 357 5.35 4.51 16.92
N VAL A 358 6.28 5.39 17.24
CA VAL A 358 6.33 6.77 16.68
C VAL A 358 6.60 6.72 15.18
N ALA A 359 7.48 5.83 14.71
CA ALA A 359 7.74 5.62 13.29
C ALA A 359 6.47 5.18 12.53
N GLY A 360 5.63 4.34 13.15
CA GLY A 360 4.33 3.96 12.59
C GLY A 360 3.38 5.15 12.42
N ILE A 361 3.29 6.02 13.41
CA ILE A 361 2.49 7.26 13.35
C ILE A 361 3.03 8.15 12.22
N ALA A 362 4.34 8.33 12.15
CA ALA A 362 5.00 9.14 11.13
C ALA A 362 4.78 8.58 9.71
N TYR A 363 4.86 7.26 9.55
CA TYR A 363 4.53 6.59 8.31
C TYR A 363 3.09 6.89 7.84
N ALA A 364 2.11 6.78 8.72
CA ALA A 364 0.72 7.09 8.41
C ALA A 364 0.54 8.57 8.01
N ALA A 365 1.29 9.49 8.65
CA ALA A 365 1.29 10.91 8.34
C ALA A 365 1.91 11.22 6.95
N VAL A 366 2.72 10.33 6.39
CA VAL A 366 3.23 10.43 5.01
C VAL A 366 2.28 9.74 4.03
N ALA A 367 1.98 8.46 4.26
CA ALA A 367 1.30 7.61 3.29
C ALA A 367 -0.15 8.04 3.03
N ILE A 368 -0.92 8.35 4.09
CA ILE A 368 -2.35 8.66 3.95
C ILE A 368 -2.58 9.98 3.21
N PRO A 369 -1.97 11.11 3.59
CA PRO A 369 -2.18 12.36 2.85
C PRO A 369 -1.64 12.30 1.42
N ALA A 370 -0.49 11.64 1.17
CA ALA A 370 0.06 11.48 -0.16
C ALA A 370 -0.87 10.66 -1.07
N GLN A 371 -1.47 9.58 -0.54
CA GLN A 371 -2.47 8.78 -1.25
C GLN A 371 -3.74 9.59 -1.56
N THR A 372 -4.19 10.41 -0.61
CA THR A 372 -5.38 11.26 -0.78
C THR A 372 -5.13 12.34 -1.83
N GLU A 373 -3.97 13.02 -1.78
CA GLU A 373 -3.58 14.04 -2.74
C GLU A 373 -3.53 13.47 -4.17
N LEU A 374 -2.97 12.27 -4.32
CA LEU A 374 -2.94 11.58 -5.61
C LEU A 374 -4.35 11.25 -6.12
N GLN A 375 -5.27 10.84 -5.24
CA GLN A 375 -6.64 10.50 -5.63
C GLN A 375 -7.48 11.72 -6.02
N GLU A 376 -7.24 12.87 -5.41
CA GLU A 376 -7.98 14.11 -5.69
C GLU A 376 -7.50 14.81 -6.97
N GLU A 377 -6.19 14.77 -7.24
CA GLU A 377 -5.60 15.42 -8.42
C GLU A 377 -6.01 14.78 -9.74
N ILE A 378 -6.40 13.51 -9.72
CA ILE A 378 -6.75 12.78 -10.94
C ILE A 378 -8.24 12.94 -11.25
N PRO A 379 -8.62 13.48 -12.46
CA PRO A 379 -10.00 13.63 -12.88
C PRO A 379 -10.77 12.30 -12.83
N GLN A 380 -12.03 12.34 -12.42
CA GLN A 380 -12.87 11.16 -12.24
C GLN A 380 -12.97 10.27 -13.51
N ALA A 381 -13.02 10.90 -14.68
CA ALA A 381 -13.17 10.21 -15.96
C ALA A 381 -12.01 9.28 -16.31
N VAL A 382 -10.79 9.58 -15.85
CA VAL A 382 -9.56 8.82 -16.15
C VAL A 382 -8.92 8.19 -14.91
N ARG A 383 -9.52 8.40 -13.73
CA ARG A 383 -8.96 8.04 -12.43
C ARG A 383 -8.52 6.57 -12.36
N GLY A 384 -9.34 5.63 -12.80
CA GLY A 384 -9.01 4.21 -12.72
C GLY A 384 -7.76 3.85 -13.53
N ARG A 385 -7.68 4.32 -14.79
CA ARG A 385 -6.55 4.04 -15.68
C ARG A 385 -5.26 4.70 -15.19
N VAL A 386 -5.31 6.00 -14.89
CA VAL A 386 -4.15 6.77 -14.45
C VAL A 386 -3.66 6.26 -13.09
N PHE A 387 -4.57 5.99 -12.15
CA PHE A 387 -4.23 5.47 -10.83
C PHE A 387 -3.57 4.08 -10.90
N GLY A 388 -4.04 3.20 -11.81
CA GLY A 388 -3.40 1.92 -12.07
C GLY A 388 -1.95 2.07 -12.54
N ILE A 389 -1.69 2.97 -13.50
CA ILE A 389 -0.35 3.28 -14.00
C ILE A 389 0.56 3.86 -12.90
N LEU A 390 0.03 4.79 -12.10
CA LEU A 390 0.79 5.41 -11.03
C LEU A 390 1.13 4.42 -9.89
N ASN A 391 0.21 3.53 -9.53
CA ASN A 391 0.50 2.45 -8.58
C ASN A 391 1.56 1.47 -9.11
N MET A 392 1.53 1.18 -10.40
CA MET A 392 2.57 0.39 -11.06
C MET A 392 3.95 1.07 -10.94
N LEU A 393 4.02 2.38 -11.17
CA LEU A 393 5.26 3.16 -11.01
C LEU A 393 5.77 3.13 -9.56
N VAL A 394 4.89 3.25 -8.57
CA VAL A 394 5.25 3.12 -7.14
C VAL A 394 5.79 1.71 -6.86
N SER A 395 5.11 0.67 -7.34
CA SER A 395 5.52 -0.73 -7.12
C SER A 395 6.88 -1.02 -7.75
N VAL A 396 7.10 -0.64 -9.01
CA VAL A 396 8.39 -0.79 -9.68
C VAL A 396 9.49 0.03 -8.99
N GLY A 397 9.18 1.27 -8.58
CA GLY A 397 10.10 2.14 -7.88
C GLY A 397 10.51 1.60 -6.50
N SER A 398 9.62 0.93 -5.79
CA SER A 398 9.91 0.32 -4.47
C SER A 398 10.71 -0.99 -4.58
N LEU A 399 10.68 -1.67 -5.73
CA LEU A 399 11.49 -2.88 -5.96
C LEU A 399 13.00 -2.60 -5.89
N LEU A 400 13.43 -1.45 -6.43
CA LEU A 400 14.85 -1.13 -6.52
C LEU A 400 15.55 -1.10 -5.14
N PRO A 401 15.04 -0.39 -4.13
CA PRO A 401 15.60 -0.44 -2.79
C PRO A 401 15.61 -1.86 -2.19
N ILE A 402 14.56 -2.64 -2.38
CA ILE A 402 14.44 -4.02 -1.84
C ILE A 402 15.55 -4.93 -2.41
N VAL A 403 15.81 -4.83 -3.72
CA VAL A 403 16.88 -5.62 -4.38
C VAL A 403 18.25 -5.27 -3.89
N ILE A 404 18.50 -3.99 -3.63
CA ILE A 404 19.84 -3.47 -3.31
C ILE A 404 20.16 -3.61 -1.82
N VAL A 405 19.16 -3.41 -0.96
CA VAL A 405 19.35 -3.32 0.49
C VAL A 405 19.86 -4.63 1.10
N GLY A 406 19.36 -5.80 0.68
CA GLY A 406 19.81 -7.09 1.20
C GLY A 406 21.30 -7.35 0.98
N PRO A 407 21.80 -7.34 -0.29
CA PRO A 407 23.23 -7.55 -0.58
C PRO A 407 24.15 -6.53 0.09
N ILE A 408 23.75 -5.28 0.16
CA ILE A 408 24.54 -4.24 0.84
C ILE A 408 24.57 -4.52 2.35
N SER A 409 23.46 -4.91 2.94
CA SER A 409 23.38 -5.22 4.37
C SER A 409 24.22 -6.45 4.76
N ASP A 410 24.26 -7.48 3.93
CA ASP A 410 25.10 -8.67 4.18
C ASP A 410 26.61 -8.34 4.14
N THR A 411 27.01 -7.25 3.45
CA THR A 411 28.42 -6.83 3.34
C THR A 411 28.82 -5.75 4.33
N LEU A 412 27.95 -4.77 4.58
CA LEU A 412 28.23 -3.60 5.42
C LEU A 412 27.58 -3.68 6.80
N GLY A 413 26.71 -4.67 7.03
CA GLY A 413 25.87 -4.77 8.23
C GLY A 413 24.55 -4.00 8.09
N THR A 414 23.60 -4.34 8.93
CA THR A 414 22.23 -3.79 8.88
C THR A 414 22.17 -2.31 9.27
N MET A 415 22.98 -1.88 10.25
CA MET A 415 23.00 -0.52 10.79
C MET A 415 23.36 0.57 9.76
N PRO A 416 24.45 0.47 9.00
CA PRO A 416 24.83 1.48 7.99
C PRO A 416 23.77 1.63 6.91
N VAL A 417 23.08 0.56 6.56
CA VAL A 417 22.04 0.58 5.52
C VAL A 417 20.78 1.30 6.03
N ILE A 418 20.37 1.05 7.26
CA ILE A 418 19.26 1.79 7.90
C ILE A 418 19.62 3.27 8.01
N LEU A 419 20.84 3.60 8.42
CA LEU A 419 21.32 4.99 8.53
C LEU A 419 21.34 5.70 7.18
N PHE A 420 21.76 5.02 6.12
CA PHE A 420 21.70 5.54 4.77
C PHE A 420 20.25 5.83 4.32
N ALA A 421 19.36 4.88 4.52
CA ALA A 421 17.93 5.07 4.23
C ALA A 421 17.34 6.24 5.01
N ALA A 422 17.64 6.34 6.31
CA ALA A 422 17.23 7.43 7.17
C ALA A 422 17.72 8.79 6.64
N THR A 423 18.99 8.86 6.22
CA THR A 423 19.60 10.08 5.66
C THR A 423 18.89 10.53 4.38
N VAL A 424 18.58 9.59 3.48
CA VAL A 424 17.82 9.88 2.24
C VAL A 424 16.44 10.44 2.57
N ILE A 425 15.72 9.83 3.51
CA ILE A 425 14.38 10.26 3.92
C ILE A 425 14.41 11.65 4.54
N LEU A 426 15.37 11.91 5.43
CA LEU A 426 15.57 13.23 6.04
C LEU A 426 15.89 14.30 4.99
N LEU A 427 16.78 13.99 4.05
CA LEU A 427 17.12 14.91 2.96
C LEU A 427 15.91 15.25 2.10
N VAL A 428 15.07 14.28 1.75
CA VAL A 428 13.83 14.51 1.00
C VAL A 428 12.86 15.36 1.82
N GLY A 429 12.67 15.06 3.11
CA GLY A 429 11.83 15.85 4.00
C GLY A 429 12.28 17.30 4.12
N ILE A 430 13.57 17.52 4.36
CA ILE A 430 14.17 18.87 4.47
C ILE A 430 14.07 19.61 3.13
N LEU A 431 14.38 18.95 2.01
CA LEU A 431 14.28 19.55 0.67
C LEU A 431 12.83 19.96 0.35
N SER A 432 11.84 19.16 0.75
CA SER A 432 10.42 19.51 0.60
C SER A 432 10.06 20.80 1.35
N VAL A 433 10.53 20.93 2.61
CA VAL A 433 10.32 22.12 3.44
C VAL A 433 10.98 23.37 2.82
N ILE A 434 12.26 23.25 2.39
CA ILE A 434 12.99 24.38 1.79
C ILE A 434 12.30 24.87 0.51
N ARG A 435 11.85 23.94 -0.35
CA ARG A 435 11.14 24.31 -1.58
C ARG A 435 9.81 24.97 -1.31
N ARG A 436 9.09 24.57 -0.28
CA ARG A 436 7.87 25.25 0.14
C ARG A 436 8.13 26.69 0.56
N GLY A 437 9.17 26.92 1.36
CA GLY A 437 9.53 28.25 1.79
C GLY A 437 9.87 29.19 0.62
N ARG A 438 10.58 28.68 -0.41
CA ARG A 438 10.89 29.44 -1.62
C ARG A 438 9.64 29.79 -2.43
N ALA A 439 8.71 28.83 -2.63
CA ALA A 439 7.47 29.10 -3.36
C ALA A 439 6.64 30.18 -2.66
N ALA A 440 6.48 30.12 -1.33
CA ALA A 440 5.76 31.14 -0.57
C ALA A 440 6.40 32.55 -0.67
N VAL A 441 7.72 32.63 -0.75
CA VAL A 441 8.44 33.91 -0.92
C VAL A 441 8.23 34.47 -2.33
N PHE A 442 8.12 33.65 -3.37
CA PHE A 442 7.84 34.11 -4.72
C PHE A 442 6.39 34.55 -4.90
N ASP A 443 5.41 33.92 -4.24
CA ASP A 443 4.02 34.35 -4.26
C ASP A 443 3.78 35.68 -3.51
N GLU A 444 4.62 36.03 -2.50
CA GLU A 444 4.60 37.32 -1.81
C GLU A 444 5.29 38.46 -2.60
N VAL A 445 6.13 38.12 -3.59
CA VAL A 445 6.96 39.10 -4.34
C VAL A 445 6.36 39.48 -5.70
N GLU A 446 5.30 38.83 -6.19
CA GLU A 446 4.53 39.38 -7.30
C GLU A 446 3.63 40.51 -6.78
N PRO A 447 3.98 41.80 -7.00
CA PRO A 447 3.05 42.88 -6.76
C PRO A 447 1.89 42.72 -7.73
N VAL A 448 0.68 42.76 -7.21
CA VAL A 448 -0.51 42.99 -8.00
C VAL A 448 -0.25 44.30 -8.75
N GLU A 449 0.27 44.23 -9.97
CA GLU A 449 0.11 45.34 -10.93
C GLU A 449 -1.39 45.49 -11.15
N ALA A 450 -1.95 46.40 -10.39
CA ALA A 450 -3.30 46.86 -10.60
C ALA A 450 -3.39 47.33 -12.05
N ASP A 451 -4.14 46.57 -12.86
CA ASP A 451 -4.51 46.96 -14.21
C ASP A 451 -5.32 48.27 -14.14
N ALA A 452 -4.58 49.41 -14.22
CA ALA A 452 -5.08 50.75 -14.20
C ALA A 452 -5.64 51.15 -15.58
N SER A 453 -6.13 50.22 -16.38
CA SER A 453 -6.60 50.48 -17.75
C SER A 453 -8.10 50.26 -18.00
N VAL A 454 -8.92 50.23 -16.95
CA VAL A 454 -10.39 50.32 -17.15
C VAL A 454 -10.92 51.63 -16.61
N ALA A 455 -10.77 52.66 -17.43
CA ALA A 455 -11.56 53.89 -17.26
C ALA A 455 -13.05 53.60 -17.55
N PRO A 456 -14.00 54.12 -16.74
CA PRO A 456 -15.41 53.88 -17.00
C PRO A 456 -15.86 54.73 -18.20
N ALA A 457 -16.18 54.07 -19.31
CA ALA A 457 -16.86 54.71 -20.44
C ALA A 457 -18.24 55.21 -20.03
N GLY A 458 -18.51 56.45 -20.46
CA GLY A 458 -19.59 57.31 -20.05
C GLY A 458 -21.00 56.73 -20.20
N ARG A 459 -21.85 57.22 -19.32
CA ARG A 459 -23.30 57.22 -19.45
C ARG A 459 -23.74 57.83 -20.78
N SER A 460 -24.49 57.11 -21.57
CA SER A 460 -25.35 57.59 -22.62
C SER A 460 -26.81 57.35 -22.24
N ASP A 461 -27.61 58.38 -22.38
CA ASP A 461 -29.02 58.56 -22.02
C ASP A 461 -29.98 57.57 -22.75
N PRO A 462 -31.12 57.26 -22.16
CA PRO A 462 -32.12 56.40 -22.77
C PRO A 462 -33.16 57.29 -23.54
N GLY A 463 -33.35 57.00 -24.78
CA GLY A 463 -34.44 57.62 -25.53
C GLY A 463 -34.40 57.32 -27.00
N THR A 464 -35.23 56.40 -27.38
CA THR A 464 -36.15 56.38 -28.55
C THR A 464 -36.37 55.00 -29.09
N THR A 465 -37.55 54.53 -28.88
CA THR A 465 -38.18 53.44 -29.63
C THR A 465 -38.43 53.85 -31.08
N PRO A 466 -38.33 53.02 -32.05
CA PRO A 466 -39.29 52.92 -33.14
C PRO A 466 -39.94 51.55 -33.24
N GLY A 467 -41.21 51.60 -33.54
CA GLY A 467 -42.15 50.52 -33.66
C GLY A 467 -41.99 49.65 -34.92
N PRO A 468 -42.89 48.68 -35.04
CA PRO A 468 -42.72 47.58 -35.97
C PRO A 468 -43.15 47.92 -37.39
N SER A 469 -42.52 47.35 -38.38
CA SER A 469 -43.08 47.28 -39.75
C SER A 469 -43.12 45.79 -40.21
N PRO A 470 -44.14 45.51 -41.01
CA PRO A 470 -44.58 44.16 -41.35
C PRO A 470 -44.06 43.67 -42.73
N ASP A 471 -44.50 42.43 -43.06
CA ASP A 471 -44.50 41.76 -44.38
C ASP A 471 -43.28 40.88 -44.72
N GLU A 472 -43.52 39.61 -44.51
CA GLU A 472 -43.79 38.48 -45.43
C GLU A 472 -43.09 38.50 -46.84
N PRO A 473 -43.00 37.36 -47.53
CA PRO A 473 -43.65 36.02 -47.36
C PRO A 473 -42.75 34.85 -47.01
#